data_3e1cab6aca1f63ede98793b10804595e
#
_entry.id   3e1cab6aca1f63ede98793b10804595e
#
_cell.length_a   1.000
_cell.length_b   1.000
_cell.length_c   1.000
_cell.angle_alpha   90.00
_cell.angle_beta   90.00
_cell.angle_gamma   90.00
#
_symmetry.space_group_name_H-M   'P 1'
#
loop_
_entity.id
_entity.type
_entity.pdbx_description
1 polymer ?
#
loop_
_entity_poly.entity_id
_entity_poly.type
_entity_poly.pdbx_seq_one_letter_code
_entity_poly.pdbx_strand_id
1 'polypeptide(L)'
;MPHAVARIRVADFDRFIKTFETRGKAKRAEHGSRSATVFRNAEDPNEVITVFDWDREEIETFLADPEAREIMAEAGLEGPPDFTFVLWHEDLDA
;
A
#
# COMPACT_ATOMS: atom_id res chain seq x y z
N MET A 1 8.70 -10.69 -11.33
CA MET A 1 7.48 -10.03 -10.88
C MET A 1 7.83 -8.77 -10.11
N PRO A 2 7.28 -7.63 -10.49
CA PRO A 2 7.57 -6.38 -9.80
C PRO A 2 6.93 -6.35 -8.42
N HIS A 3 7.71 -5.98 -7.43
CA HIS A 3 7.25 -5.84 -6.07
C HIS A 3 7.54 -4.45 -5.53
N ALA A 4 6.66 -3.97 -4.67
CA ALA A 4 6.87 -2.71 -3.97
C ALA A 4 6.50 -2.90 -2.49
N VAL A 5 7.32 -2.34 -1.62
CA VAL A 5 7.05 -2.34 -0.18
C VAL A 5 6.69 -0.92 0.20
N ALA A 6 5.54 -0.74 0.84
CA ALA A 6 5.12 0.58 1.31
C ALA A 6 5.06 0.60 2.84
N ARG A 7 5.66 1.63 3.43
CA ARG A 7 5.49 1.95 4.84
C ARG A 7 4.49 3.07 4.94
N ILE A 8 3.46 2.86 5.74
CA ILE A 8 2.31 3.76 5.80
C ILE A 8 2.02 4.08 7.27
N ARG A 9 2.02 5.36 7.61
CA ARG A 9 1.58 5.78 8.94
C ARG A 9 0.10 6.12 8.89
N VAL A 10 -0.64 5.61 9.86
CA VAL A 10 -2.09 5.80 9.91
C VAL A 10 -2.52 6.32 11.28
N ALA A 11 -3.59 7.11 11.30
CA ALA A 11 -4.15 7.62 12.54
C ALA A 11 -4.86 6.52 13.33
N ASP A 12 -5.51 5.60 12.61
CA ASP A 12 -6.30 4.51 13.18
C ASP A 12 -6.27 3.32 12.23
N PHE A 13 -5.74 2.20 12.69
CA PHE A 13 -5.59 1.01 11.85
C PHE A 13 -6.95 0.46 11.37
N ASP A 14 -7.94 0.39 12.23
CA ASP A 14 -9.26 -0.18 11.87
C ASP A 14 -9.94 0.66 10.79
N ARG A 15 -9.83 1.97 10.89
CA ARG A 15 -10.32 2.90 9.87
C ARG A 15 -9.55 2.72 8.56
N PHE A 16 -8.24 2.61 8.65
CA PHE A 16 -7.37 2.41 7.49
C PHE A 16 -7.74 1.15 6.72
N ILE A 17 -7.80 0.01 7.42
CA ILE A 17 -8.01 -1.28 6.75
C ILE A 17 -9.40 -1.36 6.08
N LYS A 18 -10.40 -0.74 6.67
CA LYS A 18 -11.75 -0.68 6.08
C LYS A 18 -11.74 -0.04 4.70
N THR A 19 -11.08 1.10 4.58
CA THR A 19 -10.97 1.81 3.29
C THR A 19 -10.02 1.09 2.36
N PHE A 20 -8.90 0.58 2.89
CA PHE A 20 -7.87 -0.12 2.11
C PHE A 20 -8.44 -1.35 1.40
N GLU A 21 -9.26 -2.14 2.06
CA GLU A 21 -9.80 -3.37 1.47
C GLU A 21 -11.09 -3.17 0.67
N THR A 22 -11.62 -1.97 0.60
CA THR A 22 -12.83 -1.62 -0.17
C THR A 22 -12.50 -0.63 -1.29
N ARG A 23 -12.70 0.67 -1.07
CA ARG A 23 -12.45 1.70 -2.08
C ARG A 23 -10.99 1.73 -2.53
N GLY A 24 -10.08 1.54 -1.58
CA GLY A 24 -8.66 1.47 -1.89
C GLY A 24 -8.31 0.31 -2.81
N LYS A 25 -8.86 -0.85 -2.53
CA LYS A 25 -8.66 -2.05 -3.36
C LYS A 25 -9.15 -1.81 -4.79
N ALA A 26 -10.37 -1.27 -4.93
CA ALA A 26 -10.94 -0.98 -6.24
C ALA A 26 -10.07 0.00 -7.03
N LYS A 27 -9.57 1.04 -6.36
CA LYS A 27 -8.74 2.06 -6.98
C LYS A 27 -7.37 1.51 -7.39
N ARG A 28 -6.75 0.70 -6.53
CA ARG A 28 -5.49 0.04 -6.86
C ARG A 28 -5.63 -0.90 -8.05
N ALA A 29 -6.71 -1.67 -8.09
CA ALA A 29 -6.98 -2.58 -9.22
C ALA A 29 -7.15 -1.81 -10.53
N GLU A 30 -7.79 -0.65 -10.48
CA GLU A 30 -7.94 0.25 -11.62
C GLU A 30 -6.58 0.68 -12.18
N HIS A 31 -5.58 0.80 -11.33
CA HIS A 31 -4.21 1.15 -11.70
C HIS A 31 -3.28 -0.06 -11.83
N GLY A 32 -3.82 -1.26 -11.98
CA GLY A 32 -3.03 -2.43 -12.31
C GLY A 32 -2.44 -3.23 -11.15
N SER A 33 -2.78 -2.90 -9.90
CA SER A 33 -2.33 -3.68 -8.75
C SER A 33 -2.91 -5.09 -8.81
N ARG A 34 -2.06 -6.10 -8.66
CA ARG A 34 -2.47 -7.50 -8.74
C ARG A 34 -2.71 -8.12 -7.38
N SER A 35 -1.95 -7.72 -6.38
CA SER A 35 -2.13 -8.20 -5.02
C SER A 35 -1.47 -7.28 -4.00
N ALA A 36 -1.91 -7.42 -2.75
CA ALA A 36 -1.33 -6.69 -1.63
C ALA A 36 -1.35 -7.60 -0.40
N THR A 37 -0.24 -7.64 0.32
CA THR A 37 -0.16 -8.32 1.61
C THR A 37 0.11 -7.26 2.67
N VAL A 38 -0.76 -7.21 3.67
CA VAL A 38 -0.71 -6.18 4.70
C VAL A 38 -0.12 -6.75 5.99
N PHE A 39 0.89 -6.06 6.51
CA PHE A 39 1.46 -6.33 7.82
C PHE A 39 1.27 -5.12 8.70
N ARG A 40 1.19 -5.35 9.98
CA ARG A 40 1.15 -4.29 10.98
C ARG A 40 2.40 -4.42 11.83
N ASN A 41 3.09 -3.32 12.09
CA ASN A 41 4.28 -3.34 12.94
C ASN A 41 3.89 -3.87 14.32
N ALA A 42 4.57 -4.92 14.79
CA ALA A 42 4.25 -5.55 16.07
C ALA A 42 4.44 -4.62 17.28
N GLU A 43 5.29 -3.61 17.14
CA GLU A 43 5.63 -2.66 18.20
C GLU A 43 4.98 -1.28 18.03
N ASP A 44 4.43 -1.01 16.85
CA ASP A 44 3.78 0.27 16.55
C ASP A 44 2.48 0.05 15.77
N PRO A 45 1.33 0.08 16.44
CA PRO A 45 0.05 -0.21 15.79
C PRO A 45 -0.36 0.81 14.73
N ASN A 46 0.33 1.94 14.64
CA ASN A 46 0.04 2.99 13.66
C ASN A 46 0.95 2.93 12.44
N GLU A 47 1.85 1.94 12.38
CA GLU A 47 2.66 1.69 11.19
C GLU A 47 2.20 0.44 10.48
N VAL A 48 1.87 0.60 9.21
CA VAL A 48 1.46 -0.50 8.32
C VAL A 48 2.55 -0.72 7.29
N ILE A 49 2.85 -1.98 7.02
CA ILE A 49 3.83 -2.37 5.99
C ILE A 49 3.08 -3.24 4.99
N THR A 50 3.04 -2.82 3.74
CA THR A 50 2.31 -3.53 2.70
C THR A 50 3.28 -3.96 1.60
N VAL A 51 3.15 -5.20 1.15
CA VAL A 51 3.91 -5.71 0.01
C VAL A 51 2.94 -5.86 -1.15
N PHE A 52 3.23 -5.17 -2.25
CA PHE A 52 2.40 -5.18 -3.45
C PHE A 52 3.08 -5.95 -4.59
N ASP A 53 2.27 -6.65 -5.37
CA ASP A 53 2.62 -7.08 -6.71
C ASP A 53 2.06 -6.03 -7.66
N TRP A 54 2.90 -5.06 -8.06
CA TRP A 54 2.45 -3.87 -8.76
C TRP A 54 3.64 -3.19 -9.42
N ASP A 55 3.48 -2.71 -10.64
CA ASP A 55 4.55 -2.06 -11.39
C ASP A 55 4.78 -0.63 -10.89
N ARG A 56 6.04 -0.22 -10.89
CA ARG A 56 6.44 1.12 -10.47
C ARG A 56 5.70 2.22 -11.22
N GLU A 57 5.60 2.12 -12.54
CA GLU A 57 4.94 3.12 -13.37
C GLU A 57 3.46 3.25 -13.03
N GLU A 58 2.81 2.13 -12.78
CA GLU A 58 1.41 2.08 -12.38
C GLU A 58 1.20 2.70 -11.00
N ILE A 59 2.12 2.47 -10.08
CA ILE A 59 2.11 3.08 -8.75
C ILE A 59 2.25 4.61 -8.87
N GLU A 60 3.17 5.07 -9.70
CA GLU A 60 3.39 6.51 -9.90
C GLU A 60 2.14 7.18 -10.44
N THR A 61 1.45 6.54 -11.39
CA THR A 61 0.18 7.03 -11.94
C THR A 61 -0.91 7.04 -10.88
N PHE A 62 -0.97 6.00 -10.04
CA PHE A 62 -1.90 5.94 -8.91
C PHE A 62 -1.67 7.09 -7.93
N LEU A 63 -0.42 7.34 -7.56
CA LEU A 63 -0.09 8.41 -6.62
C LEU A 63 -0.38 9.81 -7.18
N ALA A 64 -0.42 9.94 -8.49
CA ALA A 64 -0.77 11.20 -9.17
C ALA A 64 -2.28 11.39 -9.35
N ASP A 65 -3.07 10.35 -9.14
CA ASP A 65 -4.52 10.38 -9.31
C ASP A 65 -5.16 11.13 -8.12
N PRO A 66 -5.88 12.24 -8.36
CA PRO A 66 -6.52 12.99 -7.28
C PRO A 66 -7.52 12.17 -6.47
N GLU A 67 -8.23 11.24 -7.11
CA GLU A 67 -9.19 10.38 -6.44
C GLU A 67 -8.48 9.41 -5.50
N ALA A 68 -7.32 8.88 -5.91
CA ALA A 68 -6.51 8.03 -5.03
C ALA A 68 -6.05 8.80 -3.79
N ARG A 69 -5.70 10.07 -3.95
CA ARG A 69 -5.30 10.92 -2.81
C ARG A 69 -6.46 11.17 -1.86
N GLU A 70 -7.68 11.36 -2.39
CA GLU A 70 -8.88 11.50 -1.56
C GLU A 70 -9.13 10.22 -0.76
N ILE A 71 -8.98 9.07 -1.38
CA ILE A 71 -9.17 7.77 -0.72
C ILE A 71 -8.13 7.58 0.38
N MET A 72 -6.87 7.96 0.14
CA MET A 72 -5.83 7.88 1.16
C MET A 72 -6.12 8.81 2.34
N ALA A 73 -6.63 10.00 2.09
CA ALA A 73 -7.02 10.92 3.15
C ALA A 73 -8.19 10.35 3.97
N GLU A 74 -9.17 9.76 3.31
CA GLU A 74 -10.31 9.09 3.95
C GLU A 74 -9.84 7.92 4.81
N ALA A 75 -8.82 7.19 4.36
CA ALA A 75 -8.23 6.09 5.10
C ALA A 75 -7.41 6.55 6.32
N GLY A 76 -7.16 7.83 6.44
CA GLY A 76 -6.45 8.40 7.59
C GLY A 76 -4.94 8.29 7.54
N LEU A 77 -4.35 8.31 6.34
CA LEU A 77 -2.90 8.34 6.22
C LEU A 77 -2.34 9.63 6.81
N GLU A 78 -1.27 9.48 7.58
CA GLU A 78 -0.53 10.60 8.14
C GLU A 78 0.71 10.84 7.28
N GLY A 79 0.54 11.55 6.18
CA GLY A 79 1.57 11.79 5.19
C GLY A 79 1.51 10.79 4.03
N PRO A 80 2.37 10.97 3.02
CA PRO A 80 2.38 10.06 1.86
C PRO A 80 2.95 8.69 2.24
N PRO A 81 2.51 7.61 1.55
CA PRO A 81 3.13 6.30 1.74
C PRO A 81 4.58 6.34 1.25
N ASP A 82 5.46 5.65 1.98
CA ASP A 82 6.87 5.54 1.63
C ASP A 82 7.12 4.22 0.90
N PHE A 83 7.33 4.29 -0.41
CA PHE A 83 7.54 3.13 -1.26
C PHE A 83 9.01 2.81 -1.45
N THR A 84 9.33 1.51 -1.36
CA THR A 84 10.61 0.96 -1.78
C THR A 84 10.34 -0.07 -2.85
N PHE A 85 10.96 0.08 -4.02
CA PHE A 85 10.81 -0.85 -5.12
C PHE A 85 11.88 -1.93 -5.00
N VAL A 86 11.46 -3.20 -5.01
CA VAL A 86 12.34 -4.34 -4.76
C VAL A 86 12.26 -5.34 -5.90
N LEU A 87 13.37 -6.06 -6.10
CA LEU A 87 13.43 -7.14 -7.08
C LEU A 87 13.49 -8.46 -6.32
N TRP A 88 12.67 -9.40 -6.74
CA TRP A 88 12.77 -10.76 -6.20
C TRP A 88 14.14 -11.33 -6.53
N HIS A 89 14.79 -11.92 -5.55
CA HIS A 89 16.09 -12.56 -5.74
C HIS A 89 15.95 -14.08 -5.68
N GLU A 90 15.57 -14.60 -4.54
CA GLU A 90 15.33 -16.04 -4.38
C GLU A 90 14.59 -16.32 -3.07
N ASP A 91 13.94 -17.45 -3.04
CA ASP A 91 13.33 -17.97 -1.80
C ASP A 91 14.26 -19.03 -1.24
N LEU A 92 14.47 -19.00 0.06
CA LEU A 92 15.32 -19.93 0.78
C LEU A 92 14.53 -20.63 1.88
N ASP A 93 14.90 -21.88 2.14
CA ASP A 93 14.37 -22.58 3.30
C ASP A 93 15.06 -22.04 4.56
N ALA A 94 14.30 -21.71 5.55
CA ALA A 94 14.73 -21.25 6.90
C ALA A 94 16.02 -20.42 6.96
#